data_8103527c7bebc1bc8cbf6eacd0c983b3
#
_entry.id   8103527c7bebc1bc8cbf6eacd0c983b3
#
_cell.length_a   1.000
_cell.length_b   1.000
_cell.length_c   1.000
_cell.angle_alpha   90.00
_cell.angle_beta   90.00
_cell.angle_gamma   90.00
#
_symmetry.space_group_name_H-M   'P 1'
#
loop_
_entity.id
_entity.type
_entity.pdbx_description
1 polymer ?
#
loop_
_entity_poly.entity_id
_entity_poly.type
_entity_poly.pdbx_seq_one_letter_code
_entity_poly.pdbx_strand_id
1 'polypeptide(L)'
;VTGESAIRVAFMASAVKVTPKQCPDLYAKLEIACNTLGVEMPDMFVQQNPLVNAFTGGVEKPIIVLHSALVERLNDEETLAVIAHEVGHIHSEHVLYLTAARLIEFLLNRSVAALIPGSEIIKLIVSMGVASALLAWARRAELSCDRAAMLVMQDEHVIGRTMMKLAGGTFASKIDYDLFLEQGREFKKQYDESRLDRFWADVMNSGLSHPFPIWRVAEILEWTETGEYEKVLAAHGA
;
A
#
# COMPACT_ATOMS: atom_id res chain seq x y z
N VAL A 1 0.49 27.21 -9.62
CA VAL A 1 -0.43 26.12 -9.28
C VAL A 1 0.39 24.85 -9.40
N THR A 2 0.77 24.26 -8.28
CA THR A 2 1.50 22.99 -8.25
C THR A 2 0.54 21.89 -8.71
N GLY A 3 1.05 20.81 -9.35
CA GLY A 3 0.24 19.67 -9.78
C GLY A 3 -0.60 19.06 -8.66
N GLU A 4 -0.12 19.11 -7.41
CA GLU A 4 -0.85 18.65 -6.21
C GLU A 4 -2.11 19.46 -5.90
N SER A 5 -2.06 20.78 -6.10
CA SER A 5 -3.25 21.64 -5.96
C SER A 5 -4.34 21.23 -6.96
N ALA A 6 -3.96 20.86 -8.19
CA ALA A 6 -4.92 20.41 -9.20
C ALA A 6 -5.54 19.05 -8.83
N ILE A 7 -4.75 18.10 -8.32
CA ILE A 7 -5.24 16.80 -7.85
C ILE A 7 -6.24 16.98 -6.69
N ARG A 8 -5.89 17.81 -5.70
CA ARG A 8 -6.78 18.11 -4.57
C ARG A 8 -8.11 18.73 -5.03
N VAL A 9 -8.07 19.70 -5.94
CA VAL A 9 -9.27 20.34 -6.51
C VAL A 9 -10.12 19.32 -7.24
N ALA A 10 -9.51 18.39 -7.98
CA ALA A 10 -10.23 17.33 -8.68
C ALA A 10 -10.99 16.41 -7.69
N PHE A 11 -10.37 16.00 -6.58
CA PHE A 11 -11.07 15.21 -5.55
C PHE A 11 -12.12 16.01 -4.79
N MET A 12 -11.89 17.30 -4.52
CA MET A 12 -12.91 18.18 -3.95
C MET A 12 -14.16 18.29 -4.84
N ALA A 13 -14.01 18.18 -6.17
CA ALA A 13 -15.11 18.26 -7.12
C ALA A 13 -15.82 16.91 -7.36
N SER A 14 -15.14 15.77 -7.15
CA SER A 14 -15.61 14.44 -7.60
C SER A 14 -15.74 13.40 -6.48
N ALA A 15 -15.36 13.72 -5.25
CA ALA A 15 -15.39 12.81 -4.12
C ALA A 15 -15.91 13.49 -2.85
N VAL A 16 -16.35 12.70 -1.88
CA VAL A 16 -16.87 13.19 -0.61
C VAL A 16 -15.71 13.40 0.37
N LYS A 17 -15.50 14.63 0.83
CA LYS A 17 -14.48 14.92 1.84
C LYS A 17 -14.92 14.41 3.22
N VAL A 18 -14.06 13.64 3.87
CA VAL A 18 -14.28 13.17 5.24
C VAL A 18 -13.96 14.31 6.22
N THR A 19 -14.89 14.56 7.13
CA THR A 19 -14.78 15.60 8.18
C THR A 19 -15.48 15.11 9.45
N PRO A 20 -15.30 15.76 10.63
CA PRO A 20 -16.03 15.40 11.84
C PRO A 20 -17.55 15.46 11.70
N LYS A 21 -18.07 16.25 10.74
CA LYS A 21 -19.51 16.38 10.46
C LYS A 21 -19.99 15.51 9.31
N GLN A 22 -19.08 15.07 8.44
CA GLN A 22 -19.36 14.27 7.28
C GLN A 22 -18.49 13.02 7.31
N CYS A 23 -19.09 11.85 7.47
CA CYS A 23 -18.43 10.57 7.74
C CYS A 23 -17.63 10.58 9.06
N PRO A 24 -18.25 10.89 10.22
CA PRO A 24 -17.55 11.00 11.50
C PRO A 24 -16.79 9.73 11.90
N ASP A 25 -17.34 8.55 11.55
CA ASP A 25 -16.71 7.27 11.87
C ASP A 25 -15.39 7.07 11.11
N LEU A 26 -15.32 7.47 9.84
CA LEU A 26 -14.09 7.44 9.06
C LEU A 26 -13.09 8.49 9.55
N TYR A 27 -13.59 9.66 9.94
CA TYR A 27 -12.75 10.71 10.51
C TYR A 27 -12.08 10.26 11.82
N ALA A 28 -12.84 9.62 12.72
CA ALA A 28 -12.31 9.09 13.98
C ALA A 28 -11.24 8.00 13.75
N LYS A 29 -11.44 7.13 12.75
CA LYS A 29 -10.44 6.11 12.37
C LYS A 29 -9.15 6.76 11.85
N LEU A 30 -9.26 7.79 11.02
CA LEU A 30 -8.10 8.54 10.55
C LEU A 30 -7.35 9.20 11.73
N GLU A 31 -8.09 9.80 12.66
CA GLU A 31 -7.50 10.43 13.85
C GLU A 31 -6.74 9.42 14.72
N ILE A 32 -7.31 8.21 14.94
CA ILE A 32 -6.63 7.12 15.66
C ILE A 32 -5.32 6.76 14.97
N ALA A 33 -5.35 6.50 13.66
CA ALA A 33 -4.17 6.10 12.90
C ALA A 33 -3.09 7.20 12.92
N CYS A 34 -3.47 8.46 12.69
CA CYS A 34 -2.54 9.58 12.70
C CYS A 34 -1.91 9.82 14.07
N ASN A 35 -2.69 9.77 15.14
CA ASN A 35 -2.19 9.95 16.51
C ASN A 35 -1.21 8.84 16.90
N THR A 36 -1.53 7.58 16.56
CA THR A 36 -0.66 6.43 16.86
C THR A 36 0.67 6.50 16.10
N LEU A 37 0.64 6.92 14.83
CA LEU A 37 1.83 6.97 13.98
C LEU A 37 2.56 8.33 14.00
N GLY A 38 2.06 9.31 14.76
CA GLY A 38 2.68 10.63 14.86
C GLY A 38 2.64 11.42 13.54
N VAL A 39 1.58 11.27 12.73
CA VAL A 39 1.40 11.91 11.43
C VAL A 39 0.40 13.05 11.53
N GLU A 40 0.69 14.19 10.90
CA GLU A 40 -0.30 15.26 10.77
C GLU A 40 -1.49 14.79 9.94
N MET A 41 -2.71 15.15 10.38
CA MET A 41 -3.96 14.71 9.72
C MET A 41 -4.02 15.15 8.25
N PRO A 42 -3.99 14.21 7.30
CA PRO A 42 -4.18 14.54 5.88
C PRO A 42 -5.65 14.78 5.57
N ASP A 43 -5.94 15.38 4.41
CA ASP A 43 -7.30 15.31 3.89
C ASP A 43 -7.62 13.89 3.43
N MET A 44 -8.82 13.41 3.77
CA MET A 44 -9.33 12.12 3.32
C MET A 44 -10.63 12.28 2.53
N PHE A 45 -10.77 11.48 1.47
CA PHE A 45 -11.92 11.48 0.57
C PHE A 45 -12.47 10.07 0.38
N VAL A 46 -13.79 9.96 0.20
CA VAL A 46 -14.44 8.74 -0.29
C VAL A 46 -14.88 9.00 -1.73
N GLN A 47 -14.37 8.20 -2.65
CA GLN A 47 -14.69 8.26 -4.07
C GLN A 47 -15.58 7.10 -4.47
N GLN A 48 -16.64 7.36 -5.24
CA GLN A 48 -17.44 6.29 -5.83
C GLN A 48 -16.60 5.50 -6.82
N ASN A 49 -16.30 4.24 -6.47
CA ASN A 49 -15.55 3.33 -7.33
C ASN A 49 -15.91 1.88 -6.96
N PRO A 50 -16.21 1.01 -7.95
CA PRO A 50 -16.53 -0.40 -7.70
C PRO A 50 -15.32 -1.26 -7.34
N LEU A 51 -14.09 -0.77 -7.51
CA LEU A 51 -12.88 -1.47 -7.11
C LEU A 51 -12.65 -1.32 -5.61
N VAL A 52 -12.35 -2.42 -4.93
CA VAL A 52 -11.97 -2.42 -3.51
C VAL A 52 -10.53 -1.95 -3.41
N ASN A 53 -10.34 -0.66 -3.16
CA ASN A 53 -9.02 -0.04 -3.13
C ASN A 53 -8.99 1.22 -2.28
N ALA A 54 -7.79 1.60 -1.84
CA ALA A 54 -7.46 2.89 -1.28
C ALA A 54 -6.12 3.35 -1.88
N PHE A 55 -5.77 4.61 -1.74
CA PHE A 55 -4.43 5.09 -2.09
C PHE A 55 -4.12 6.43 -1.43
N THR A 56 -2.84 6.68 -1.27
CA THR A 56 -2.28 7.95 -0.79
C THR A 56 -1.59 8.68 -1.94
N GLY A 57 -1.77 9.99 -2.02
CA GLY A 57 -1.17 10.84 -3.05
C GLY A 57 -0.81 12.22 -2.51
N GLY A 58 0.08 12.94 -3.21
CA GLY A 58 0.59 14.25 -2.81
C GLY A 58 1.79 14.16 -1.86
N VAL A 59 2.78 15.04 -2.04
CA VAL A 59 4.02 15.07 -1.25
C VAL A 59 3.96 16.15 -0.16
N GLU A 60 3.66 17.40 -0.53
CA GLU A 60 3.61 18.52 0.43
C GLU A 60 2.31 18.52 1.26
N LYS A 61 1.20 18.14 0.64
CA LYS A 61 -0.12 18.06 1.28
C LYS A 61 -0.75 16.73 0.90
N PRO A 62 -0.39 15.64 1.58
CA PRO A 62 -0.90 14.33 1.26
C PRO A 62 -2.40 14.24 1.43
N ILE A 63 -3.02 13.44 0.57
CA ILE A 63 -4.42 13.06 0.64
C ILE A 63 -4.56 11.54 0.67
N ILE A 64 -5.57 11.05 1.36
CA ILE A 64 -5.97 9.65 1.33
C ILE A 64 -7.30 9.56 0.59
N VAL A 65 -7.43 8.61 -0.33
CA VAL A 65 -8.67 8.35 -1.06
C VAL A 65 -9.09 6.91 -0.81
N LEU A 66 -10.29 6.73 -0.26
CA LEU A 66 -10.93 5.43 -0.10
C LEU A 66 -11.97 5.26 -1.21
N HIS A 67 -11.98 4.12 -1.86
CA HIS A 67 -13.07 3.77 -2.77
C HIS A 67 -14.31 3.32 -1.97
N SER A 68 -15.51 3.69 -2.42
CA SER A 68 -16.75 3.33 -1.74
C SER A 68 -16.93 1.82 -1.57
N ALA A 69 -16.54 1.03 -2.57
CA ALA A 69 -16.61 -0.43 -2.49
C ALA A 69 -15.71 -1.02 -1.38
N LEU A 70 -14.62 -0.34 -1.01
CA LEU A 70 -13.78 -0.75 0.12
C LEU A 70 -14.52 -0.52 1.44
N VAL A 71 -15.05 0.68 1.64
CA VAL A 71 -15.78 1.06 2.88
C VAL A 71 -17.03 0.21 3.08
N GLU A 72 -17.73 -0.15 1.99
CA GLU A 72 -18.91 -1.02 2.03
C GLU A 72 -18.58 -2.48 2.39
N ARG A 73 -17.37 -2.94 2.06
CA ARG A 73 -16.98 -4.35 2.19
C ARG A 73 -16.27 -4.68 3.49
N LEU A 74 -15.51 -3.75 4.00
CA LEU A 74 -14.74 -3.92 5.23
C LEU A 74 -15.58 -3.53 6.44
N ASN A 75 -15.35 -4.22 7.56
CA ASN A 75 -15.90 -3.80 8.85
C ASN A 75 -15.08 -2.62 9.41
N ASP A 76 -15.45 -2.14 10.59
CA ASP A 76 -14.83 -0.97 11.22
C ASP A 76 -13.34 -1.14 11.51
N GLU A 77 -12.94 -2.30 12.03
CA GLU A 77 -11.54 -2.64 12.35
C GLU A 77 -10.71 -2.79 11.08
N GLU A 78 -11.22 -3.49 10.08
CA GLU A 78 -10.57 -3.68 8.79
C GLU A 78 -10.42 -2.36 8.02
N THR A 79 -11.42 -1.48 8.13
CA THR A 79 -11.36 -0.13 7.55
C THR A 79 -10.29 0.71 8.25
N LEU A 80 -10.18 0.62 9.60
CA LEU A 80 -9.11 1.26 10.35
C LEU A 80 -7.74 0.72 9.94
N ALA A 81 -7.61 -0.59 9.74
CA ALA A 81 -6.35 -1.20 9.29
C ALA A 81 -5.90 -0.66 7.92
N VAL A 82 -6.83 -0.50 6.96
CA VAL A 82 -6.50 0.11 5.66
C VAL A 82 -6.15 1.58 5.80
N ILE A 83 -6.88 2.35 6.60
CA ILE A 83 -6.55 3.76 6.83
C ILE A 83 -5.17 3.90 7.48
N ALA A 84 -4.83 3.05 8.45
CA ALA A 84 -3.53 3.02 9.09
C ALA A 84 -2.40 2.66 8.11
N HIS A 85 -2.65 1.74 7.18
CA HIS A 85 -1.72 1.41 6.08
C HIS A 85 -1.47 2.65 5.20
N GLU A 86 -2.51 3.37 4.79
CA GLU A 86 -2.38 4.59 3.99
C GLU A 86 -1.64 5.71 4.75
N VAL A 87 -1.89 5.87 6.06
CA VAL A 87 -1.12 6.78 6.92
C VAL A 87 0.34 6.34 7.02
N GLY A 88 0.62 5.04 6.98
CA GLY A 88 1.97 4.47 6.90
C GLY A 88 2.74 4.95 5.67
N HIS A 89 2.10 5.09 4.51
CA HIS A 89 2.71 5.67 3.31
C HIS A 89 3.11 7.13 3.51
N ILE A 90 2.33 7.90 4.25
CA ILE A 90 2.65 9.30 4.59
C ILE A 90 3.82 9.35 5.57
N HIS A 91 3.74 8.57 6.65
CA HIS A 91 4.77 8.49 7.69
C HIS A 91 6.16 8.17 7.12
N SER A 92 6.22 7.26 6.16
CA SER A 92 7.48 6.79 5.55
C SER A 92 7.88 7.57 4.29
N GLU A 93 7.19 8.66 3.96
CA GLU A 93 7.43 9.51 2.78
C GLU A 93 7.45 8.73 1.45
N HIS A 94 6.79 7.57 1.39
CA HIS A 94 6.81 6.69 0.23
C HIS A 94 6.28 7.37 -1.04
N VAL A 95 5.34 8.31 -0.91
CA VAL A 95 4.75 9.06 -2.04
C VAL A 95 5.80 9.87 -2.77
N LEU A 96 6.76 10.48 -2.04
CA LEU A 96 7.89 11.22 -2.64
C LEU A 96 8.74 10.31 -3.52
N TYR A 97 9.13 9.15 -2.99
CA TYR A 97 9.98 8.19 -3.71
C TYR A 97 9.27 7.57 -4.91
N LEU A 98 7.98 7.25 -4.79
CA LEU A 98 7.17 6.77 -5.93
C LEU A 98 7.07 7.81 -7.04
N THR A 99 6.88 9.08 -6.68
CA THR A 99 6.81 10.18 -7.63
C THR A 99 8.15 10.38 -8.33
N ALA A 100 9.25 10.35 -7.58
CA ALA A 100 10.60 10.43 -8.13
C ALA A 100 10.90 9.26 -9.07
N ALA A 101 10.52 8.04 -8.68
CA ALA A 101 10.69 6.84 -9.47
C ALA A 101 9.95 6.91 -10.82
N ARG A 102 8.69 7.32 -10.81
CA ARG A 102 7.89 7.52 -12.03
C ARG A 102 8.45 8.63 -12.92
N LEU A 103 8.98 9.69 -12.33
CA LEU A 103 9.65 10.75 -13.08
C LEU A 103 10.92 10.24 -13.75
N ILE A 104 11.73 9.47 -13.05
CA ILE A 104 12.94 8.85 -13.60
C ILE A 104 12.58 7.92 -14.77
N GLU A 105 11.59 7.06 -14.60
CA GLU A 105 11.09 6.17 -15.65
C GLU A 105 10.61 6.95 -16.88
N PHE A 106 9.82 8.01 -16.67
CA PHE A 106 9.34 8.89 -17.73
C PHE A 106 10.50 9.57 -18.48
N LEU A 107 11.51 10.06 -17.77
CA LEU A 107 12.71 10.68 -18.36
C LEU A 107 13.54 9.68 -19.15
N LEU A 108 13.76 8.48 -18.60
CA LEU A 108 14.48 7.42 -19.29
C LEU A 108 13.76 7.00 -20.59
N ASN A 109 12.45 6.85 -20.56
CA ASN A 109 11.68 6.47 -21.74
C ASN A 109 11.63 7.56 -22.83
N ARG A 110 11.70 8.83 -22.48
CA ARG A 110 11.67 9.94 -23.46
C ARG A 110 13.03 10.45 -23.92
N SER A 111 14.00 10.60 -23.02
CA SER A 111 15.23 11.33 -23.34
C SER A 111 16.32 10.44 -23.94
N VAL A 112 16.39 9.17 -23.56
CA VAL A 112 17.44 8.24 -24.04
C VAL A 112 17.10 7.66 -25.41
N ALA A 113 15.82 7.58 -25.76
CA ALA A 113 15.36 7.03 -27.04
C ALA A 113 15.79 7.85 -28.27
N ALA A 114 16.00 9.16 -28.10
CA ALA A 114 16.25 10.06 -29.24
C ALA A 114 17.74 10.26 -29.58
N LEU A 115 18.68 9.88 -28.74
CA LEU A 115 20.06 10.39 -28.83
C LEU A 115 21.15 9.39 -29.23
N ILE A 116 20.91 8.06 -29.24
CA ILE A 116 21.96 7.09 -29.55
C ILE A 116 21.44 5.96 -30.47
N PRO A 117 21.83 5.92 -31.75
CA PRO A 117 21.53 4.79 -32.64
C PRO A 117 22.20 3.50 -32.13
N GLY A 118 21.45 2.40 -32.10
CA GLY A 118 21.96 1.07 -31.66
C GLY A 118 21.88 0.82 -30.15
N SER A 119 21.37 1.74 -29.34
CA SER A 119 21.30 1.62 -27.88
C SER A 119 20.07 0.90 -27.32
N GLU A 120 19.23 0.28 -28.17
CA GLU A 120 17.97 -0.34 -27.75
C GLU A 120 18.19 -1.44 -26.69
N ILE A 121 19.24 -2.26 -26.83
CA ILE A 121 19.58 -3.30 -25.85
C ILE A 121 20.05 -2.69 -24.53
N ILE A 122 20.88 -1.65 -24.59
CA ILE A 122 21.38 -0.96 -23.39
C ILE A 122 20.21 -0.27 -22.66
N LYS A 123 19.31 0.37 -23.39
CA LYS A 123 18.09 0.97 -22.84
C LYS A 123 17.21 -0.08 -22.17
N LEU A 124 17.02 -1.22 -22.81
CA LEU A 124 16.25 -2.33 -22.27
C LEU A 124 16.86 -2.84 -20.96
N ILE A 125 18.16 -3.08 -20.92
CA ILE A 125 18.86 -3.57 -19.71
C ILE A 125 18.77 -2.54 -18.59
N VAL A 126 19.01 -1.26 -18.86
CA VAL A 126 18.93 -0.19 -17.86
C VAL A 126 17.50 -0.02 -17.37
N SER A 127 16.51 0.00 -18.25
CA SER A 127 15.11 0.11 -17.88
C SER A 127 14.62 -1.09 -17.04
N MET A 128 15.03 -2.31 -17.38
CA MET A 128 14.73 -3.51 -16.60
C MET A 128 15.40 -3.47 -15.20
N GLY A 129 16.65 -3.01 -15.12
CA GLY A 129 17.36 -2.85 -13.85
C GLY A 129 16.71 -1.82 -12.93
N VAL A 130 16.34 -0.67 -13.47
CA VAL A 130 15.62 0.38 -12.73
C VAL A 130 14.24 -0.12 -12.32
N ALA A 131 13.48 -0.73 -13.22
CA ALA A 131 12.16 -1.27 -12.91
C ALA A 131 12.21 -2.33 -11.80
N SER A 132 13.16 -3.26 -11.85
CA SER A 132 13.30 -4.28 -10.80
C SER A 132 13.68 -3.70 -9.44
N ALA A 133 14.54 -2.67 -9.41
CA ALA A 133 14.88 -1.96 -8.18
C ALA A 133 13.67 -1.21 -7.58
N LEU A 134 12.88 -0.56 -8.44
CA LEU A 134 11.66 0.13 -8.03
C LEU A 134 10.58 -0.84 -7.50
N LEU A 135 10.40 -1.99 -8.16
CA LEU A 135 9.49 -3.03 -7.70
C LEU A 135 9.94 -3.62 -6.35
N ALA A 136 11.24 -3.86 -6.19
CA ALA A 136 11.79 -4.32 -4.92
C ALA A 136 11.61 -3.29 -3.79
N TRP A 137 11.77 -2.01 -4.10
CA TRP A 137 11.51 -0.93 -3.15
C TRP A 137 10.01 -0.83 -2.82
N ALA A 138 9.13 -0.87 -3.82
CA ALA A 138 7.68 -0.78 -3.62
C ALA A 138 7.17 -1.90 -2.69
N ARG A 139 7.68 -3.14 -2.85
CA ARG A 139 7.34 -4.24 -1.92
C ARG A 139 7.72 -3.94 -0.47
N ARG A 140 8.93 -3.41 -0.26
CA ARG A 140 9.38 -3.04 1.10
C ARG A 140 8.54 -1.89 1.67
N ALA A 141 8.10 -0.97 0.82
CA ALA A 141 7.21 0.11 1.21
C ALA A 141 5.86 -0.46 1.71
N GLU A 142 5.28 -1.41 0.98
CA GLU A 142 4.04 -2.09 1.42
C GLU A 142 4.21 -2.76 2.79
N LEU A 143 5.30 -3.52 2.99
CA LEU A 143 5.57 -4.14 4.29
C LEU A 143 5.75 -3.13 5.42
N SER A 144 6.36 -1.99 5.17
CA SER A 144 6.46 -0.91 6.16
C SER A 144 5.09 -0.36 6.54
N CYS A 145 4.19 -0.21 5.55
CA CYS A 145 2.82 0.24 5.78
C CYS A 145 1.97 -0.81 6.50
N ASP A 146 2.17 -2.10 6.20
CA ASP A 146 1.51 -3.19 6.94
C ASP A 146 1.96 -3.25 8.40
N ARG A 147 3.25 -3.03 8.67
CA ARG A 147 3.76 -2.91 10.04
C ARG A 147 3.19 -1.69 10.75
N ALA A 148 3.05 -0.56 10.06
CA ALA A 148 2.36 0.63 10.61
C ALA A 148 0.90 0.32 10.94
N ALA A 149 0.18 -0.37 10.06
CA ALA A 149 -1.19 -0.83 10.33
C ALA A 149 -1.23 -1.79 11.54
N MET A 150 -0.27 -2.71 11.66
CA MET A 150 -0.18 -3.63 12.79
C MET A 150 0.10 -2.90 14.11
N LEU A 151 0.91 -1.84 14.12
CA LEU A 151 1.13 -1.00 15.31
C LEU A 151 -0.14 -0.27 15.76
N VAL A 152 -1.00 0.13 14.83
CA VAL A 152 -2.29 0.78 15.14
C VAL A 152 -3.30 -0.24 15.63
N MET A 153 -3.40 -1.40 14.95
CA MET A 153 -4.42 -2.41 15.25
C MET A 153 -4.09 -3.28 16.45
N GLN A 154 -2.81 -3.60 16.65
CA GLN A 154 -2.31 -4.54 17.65
C GLN A 154 -3.03 -5.92 17.62
N ASP A 155 -3.54 -6.29 16.46
CA ASP A 155 -4.26 -7.54 16.20
C ASP A 155 -3.93 -8.06 14.80
N GLU A 156 -3.09 -9.10 14.73
CA GLU A 156 -2.67 -9.73 13.47
C GLU A 156 -3.82 -10.40 12.72
N HIS A 157 -4.87 -10.84 13.45
CA HIS A 157 -6.04 -11.45 12.81
C HIS A 157 -6.87 -10.41 12.05
N VAL A 158 -6.94 -9.17 12.52
CA VAL A 158 -7.58 -8.07 11.77
C VAL A 158 -6.81 -7.82 10.48
N ILE A 159 -5.48 -7.72 10.55
CA ILE A 159 -4.64 -7.54 9.35
C ILE A 159 -4.82 -8.71 8.38
N GLY A 160 -4.76 -9.95 8.88
CA GLY A 160 -4.94 -11.14 8.05
C GLY A 160 -6.31 -11.21 7.36
N ARG A 161 -7.40 -10.96 8.10
CA ARG A 161 -8.75 -10.91 7.53
C ARG A 161 -8.91 -9.77 6.50
N THR A 162 -8.30 -8.63 6.75
CA THR A 162 -8.27 -7.51 5.79
C THR A 162 -7.61 -7.95 4.49
N MET A 163 -6.41 -8.55 4.56
CA MET A 163 -5.70 -9.07 3.39
C MET A 163 -6.50 -10.14 2.65
N MET A 164 -7.15 -11.07 3.38
CA MET A 164 -8.02 -12.09 2.80
C MET A 164 -9.18 -11.48 2.02
N LYS A 165 -9.82 -10.43 2.56
CA LYS A 165 -10.91 -9.72 1.87
C LYS A 165 -10.43 -8.93 0.66
N LEU A 166 -9.25 -8.32 0.74
CA LEU A 166 -8.63 -7.62 -0.39
C LEU A 166 -8.25 -8.59 -1.52
N ALA A 167 -7.76 -9.78 -1.18
CA ALA A 167 -7.42 -10.82 -2.15
C ALA A 167 -8.65 -11.50 -2.75
N GLY A 168 -9.61 -11.89 -1.91
CA GLY A 168 -10.77 -12.71 -2.29
C GLY A 168 -12.00 -11.91 -2.75
N GLY A 169 -12.04 -10.61 -2.47
CA GLY A 169 -13.15 -9.75 -2.86
C GLY A 169 -14.49 -10.25 -2.34
N THR A 170 -15.48 -10.41 -3.22
CA THR A 170 -16.81 -10.91 -2.87
C THR A 170 -16.83 -12.35 -2.41
N PHE A 171 -15.80 -13.14 -2.71
CA PHE A 171 -15.68 -14.53 -2.30
C PHE A 171 -15.05 -14.72 -0.91
N ALA A 172 -14.61 -13.65 -0.24
CA ALA A 172 -13.91 -13.73 1.04
C ALA A 172 -14.70 -14.53 2.11
N SER A 173 -16.03 -14.47 2.11
CA SER A 173 -16.88 -15.24 3.03
C SER A 173 -16.85 -16.76 2.82
N LYS A 174 -16.26 -17.23 1.71
CA LYS A 174 -16.10 -18.66 1.37
C LYS A 174 -14.64 -19.13 1.51
N ILE A 175 -13.75 -18.23 1.88
CA ILE A 175 -12.32 -18.52 2.07
C ILE A 175 -12.13 -18.97 3.52
N ASP A 176 -11.47 -20.11 3.70
CA ASP A 176 -10.99 -20.53 5.00
C ASP A 176 -9.76 -19.73 5.38
N TYR A 177 -9.79 -19.13 6.58
CA TYR A 177 -8.74 -18.21 7.02
C TYR A 177 -7.41 -18.94 7.24
N ASP A 178 -7.43 -20.14 7.83
CA ASP A 178 -6.20 -20.88 8.13
C ASP A 178 -5.54 -21.38 6.83
N LEU A 179 -6.34 -21.84 5.87
CA LEU A 179 -5.84 -22.21 4.54
C LEU A 179 -5.29 -20.99 3.76
N PHE A 180 -5.88 -19.82 3.96
CA PHE A 180 -5.34 -18.57 3.38
C PHE A 180 -3.96 -18.24 3.96
N LEU A 181 -3.77 -18.39 5.26
CA LEU A 181 -2.47 -18.18 5.91
C LEU A 181 -1.43 -19.23 5.46
N GLU A 182 -1.84 -20.49 5.33
CA GLU A 182 -0.99 -21.57 4.81
C GLU A 182 -0.52 -21.27 3.38
N GLN A 183 -1.43 -20.86 2.50
CA GLN A 183 -1.09 -20.42 1.15
C GLN A 183 -0.06 -19.25 1.17
N GLY A 184 -0.19 -18.34 2.11
CA GLY A 184 0.76 -17.24 2.28
C GLY A 184 2.18 -17.74 2.61
N ARG A 185 2.28 -18.68 3.56
CA ARG A 185 3.58 -19.30 3.93
C ARG A 185 4.20 -20.08 2.79
N GLU A 186 3.40 -20.86 2.05
CA GLU A 186 3.86 -21.61 0.88
C GLU A 186 4.37 -20.67 -0.22
N PHE A 187 3.60 -19.64 -0.55
CA PHE A 187 3.99 -18.65 -1.57
C PHE A 187 5.28 -17.94 -1.16
N LYS A 188 5.39 -17.50 0.10
CA LYS A 188 6.62 -16.86 0.61
C LYS A 188 7.83 -17.76 0.43
N LYS A 189 7.74 -19.03 0.78
CA LYS A 189 8.82 -20.00 0.61
C LYS A 189 9.25 -20.11 -0.86
N GLN A 190 8.31 -20.30 -1.80
CA GLN A 190 8.60 -20.37 -3.22
C GLN A 190 9.24 -19.08 -3.75
N TYR A 191 8.69 -17.94 -3.32
CA TYR A 191 9.17 -16.61 -3.70
C TYR A 191 10.61 -16.36 -3.23
N ASP A 192 11.00 -16.82 -2.05
CA ASP A 192 12.33 -16.65 -1.49
C ASP A 192 13.36 -17.61 -2.13
N GLU A 193 12.94 -18.83 -2.47
CA GLU A 193 13.81 -19.87 -3.05
C GLU A 193 14.08 -19.68 -4.54
N SER A 194 13.14 -19.13 -5.32
CA SER A 194 13.22 -19.06 -6.78
C SER A 194 13.33 -17.62 -7.29
N ARG A 195 14.47 -17.29 -7.92
CA ARG A 195 14.66 -15.98 -8.59
C ARG A 195 13.72 -15.79 -9.79
N LEU A 196 13.38 -16.88 -10.49
CA LEU A 196 12.52 -16.83 -11.65
C LEU A 196 11.06 -16.60 -11.25
N ASP A 197 10.59 -17.31 -10.23
CA ASP A 197 9.22 -17.14 -9.73
C ASP A 197 9.03 -15.74 -9.15
N ARG A 198 10.04 -15.22 -8.43
CA ARG A 198 10.09 -13.83 -7.98
C ARG A 198 9.94 -12.83 -9.12
N PHE A 199 10.72 -13.01 -10.18
CA PHE A 199 10.65 -12.14 -11.36
C PHE A 199 9.24 -12.15 -11.99
N TRP A 200 8.65 -13.33 -12.21
CA TRP A 200 7.32 -13.44 -12.79
C TRP A 200 6.23 -12.89 -11.86
N ALA A 201 6.31 -13.17 -10.56
CA ALA A 201 5.39 -12.60 -9.59
C ALA A 201 5.42 -11.07 -9.62
N ASP A 202 6.61 -10.47 -9.67
CA ASP A 202 6.80 -9.02 -9.74
C ASP A 202 6.21 -8.41 -11.03
N VAL A 203 6.47 -9.05 -12.17
CA VAL A 203 5.95 -8.59 -13.47
C VAL A 203 4.43 -8.64 -13.51
N MET A 204 3.83 -9.75 -13.05
CA MET A 204 2.37 -9.93 -13.06
C MET A 204 1.62 -8.99 -12.10
N ASN A 205 2.26 -8.54 -11.04
CA ASN A 205 1.67 -7.65 -10.04
C ASN A 205 2.11 -6.18 -10.19
N SER A 206 2.94 -5.85 -11.18
CA SER A 206 3.49 -4.48 -11.34
C SER A 206 2.44 -3.39 -11.61
N GLY A 207 1.25 -3.77 -12.07
CA GLY A 207 0.12 -2.85 -12.31
C GLY A 207 -0.80 -2.63 -11.12
N LEU A 208 -0.59 -3.32 -10.00
CA LEU A 208 -1.42 -3.20 -8.81
C LEU A 208 -0.88 -2.10 -7.90
N SER A 209 -1.79 -1.33 -7.28
CA SER A 209 -1.42 -0.29 -6.29
C SER A 209 -0.85 -0.93 -5.01
N HIS A 210 -1.46 -2.02 -4.56
CA HIS A 210 -1.07 -2.76 -3.35
C HIS A 210 -0.92 -4.25 -3.70
N PRO A 211 0.22 -4.67 -4.28
CA PRO A 211 0.43 -6.05 -4.72
C PRO A 211 0.60 -7.02 -3.55
N PHE A 212 0.43 -8.31 -3.85
CA PHE A 212 0.80 -9.43 -2.99
C PHE A 212 0.10 -9.55 -1.62
N PRO A 213 -1.21 -9.40 -1.46
CA PRO A 213 -1.85 -9.55 -0.16
C PRO A 213 -1.57 -10.92 0.49
N ILE A 214 -1.42 -11.97 -0.31
CA ILE A 214 -1.08 -13.33 0.15
C ILE A 214 0.33 -13.39 0.78
N TRP A 215 1.33 -12.79 0.13
CA TRP A 215 2.68 -12.75 0.66
C TRP A 215 2.80 -11.80 1.86
N ARG A 216 2.14 -10.65 1.81
CA ARG A 216 2.16 -9.63 2.85
C ARG A 216 1.64 -10.15 4.19
N VAL A 217 0.57 -10.99 4.17
CA VAL A 217 0.08 -11.61 5.41
C VAL A 217 1.12 -12.55 6.02
N ALA A 218 1.85 -13.32 5.21
CA ALA A 218 2.90 -14.21 5.73
C ALA A 218 4.07 -13.42 6.36
N GLU A 219 4.45 -12.27 5.77
CA GLU A 219 5.48 -11.38 6.31
C GLU A 219 5.07 -10.75 7.65
N ILE A 220 3.81 -10.38 7.82
CA ILE A 220 3.30 -9.83 9.09
C ILE A 220 3.29 -10.92 10.16
N LEU A 221 2.82 -12.13 9.84
CA LEU A 221 2.84 -13.25 10.80
C LEU A 221 4.26 -13.60 11.24
N GLU A 222 5.21 -13.68 10.31
CA GLU A 222 6.60 -13.92 10.66
C GLU A 222 7.16 -12.80 11.57
N TRP A 223 6.82 -11.55 11.29
CA TRP A 223 7.27 -10.42 12.10
C TRP A 223 6.75 -10.47 13.54
N THR A 224 5.50 -10.94 13.75
CA THR A 224 4.95 -11.17 15.09
C THR A 224 5.53 -12.43 15.73
N GLU A 225 5.58 -13.57 15.02
CA GLU A 225 6.10 -14.85 15.51
C GLU A 225 7.59 -14.79 15.93
N THR A 226 8.40 -13.95 15.26
CA THR A 226 9.84 -13.79 15.60
C THR A 226 10.10 -12.85 16.78
N GLY A 227 9.10 -12.24 17.36
CA GLY A 227 9.22 -11.30 18.46
C GLY A 227 9.80 -9.92 18.08
N GLU A 228 9.92 -9.63 16.78
CA GLU A 228 10.39 -8.31 16.31
C GLU A 228 9.33 -7.22 16.55
N TYR A 229 8.05 -7.59 16.50
CA TYR A 229 6.93 -6.70 16.79
C TYR A 229 6.97 -6.24 18.27
N GLU A 230 7.15 -7.16 19.21
CA GLU A 230 7.22 -6.89 20.64
C GLU A 230 8.42 -5.99 20.98
N LYS A 231 9.55 -6.15 20.29
CA LYS A 231 10.71 -5.26 20.46
C LYS A 231 10.39 -3.82 20.06
N VAL A 232 9.61 -3.61 19.00
CA VAL A 232 9.19 -2.27 18.57
C VAL A 232 8.27 -1.64 19.60
N LEU A 233 7.26 -2.38 20.10
CA LEU A 233 6.36 -1.89 21.15
C LEU A 233 7.14 -1.52 22.42
N ALA A 234 8.01 -2.39 22.89
CA ALA A 234 8.82 -2.14 24.08
C ALA A 234 9.73 -0.91 23.95
N ALA A 235 10.27 -0.66 22.76
CA ALA A 235 11.15 0.49 22.53
C ALA A 235 10.38 1.85 22.56
N HIS A 236 9.07 1.84 22.37
CA HIS A 236 8.23 3.05 22.31
C HIS A 236 7.29 3.18 23.50
N GLY A 237 7.40 2.30 24.51
CA GLY A 237 6.65 2.40 25.78
C GLY A 237 5.16 2.11 25.63
N ALA A 238 4.77 1.33 24.65
CA ALA A 238 3.40 0.89 24.41
C ALA A 238 3.13 -0.46 25.07
#